data_baabdb52b37d5017ca0f4a4f514dc6b2
#
_entry.id   baabdb52b37d5017ca0f4a4f514dc6b2
#
_cell.length_a   1.000
_cell.length_b   1.000
_cell.length_c   1.000
_cell.angle_alpha   90.00
_cell.angle_beta   90.00
_cell.angle_gamma   90.00
#
_symmetry.space_group_name_H-M   'P 1'
#
loop_
_entity.id
_entity.type
_entity.pdbx_description
1 polymer ?
#
loop_
_entity_poly.entity_id
_entity_poly.type
_entity_poly.pdbx_seq_one_letter_code
_entity_poly.pdbx_strand_id
1 'polypeptide(L)'
;MKATDLVKIGESIRYYRKFRKLTQKDLAEDICTQAQISKMEKGEVLPLSSTLFLISIKLGIKVDDLFYESAYTRYDYMKTLTGVVRTKITNHEYADVLQIIDLEKDNYLNSTEMTQFILWHKGICIAHVHKDYQHSIDLLKESLSMTNKKNGFCSERELEIINSLAIVYDLSGNSKEAHKYYKRALKESTILPSLDPNIKARMLYGLAKIEKSLGNLEKSIEVSEEGRLFCINNGLLYLLGEFLYQKGYCMILLEEKTGDEYVNLAIMIFKLQGNYQLAELAERNLTKVLQKVDIKRRTD
;
A
#
# COMPACT_ATOMS: atom_id res chain seq x y z
N MET A 1 24.94 -11.85 -4.82
CA MET A 1 24.79 -12.52 -3.52
C MET A 1 26.19 -12.83 -3.01
N LYS A 2 26.53 -12.39 -1.81
CA LYS A 2 27.88 -12.59 -1.24
C LYS A 2 27.94 -14.00 -0.59
N ALA A 3 29.14 -14.58 -0.47
CA ALA A 3 29.33 -15.90 0.17
C ALA A 3 28.72 -15.96 1.60
N THR A 4 28.68 -14.84 2.30
CA THR A 4 28.01 -14.68 3.61
C THR A 4 26.50 -14.93 3.56
N ASP A 5 25.82 -14.68 2.44
CA ASP A 5 24.38 -14.85 2.32
C ASP A 5 24.00 -16.33 2.18
N LEU A 6 24.90 -17.13 1.59
CA LEU A 6 24.74 -18.59 1.45
C LEU A 6 24.75 -19.32 2.81
N VAL A 7 25.71 -18.95 3.66
CA VAL A 7 25.84 -19.53 5.02
C VAL A 7 24.56 -19.31 5.80
N LYS A 8 24.00 -18.12 5.70
CA LYS A 8 22.82 -17.71 6.48
C LYS A 8 21.53 -18.41 6.04
N ILE A 9 21.30 -18.60 4.73
CA ILE A 9 20.16 -19.40 4.23
C ILE A 9 20.26 -20.84 4.78
N GLY A 10 21.47 -21.41 4.79
CA GLY A 10 21.71 -22.73 5.35
C GLY A 10 21.42 -22.79 6.85
N GLU A 11 21.81 -21.77 7.59
CA GLU A 11 21.50 -21.64 9.03
C GLU A 11 19.99 -21.55 9.28
N SER A 12 19.24 -20.79 8.47
CA SER A 12 17.78 -20.71 8.55
C SER A 12 17.12 -22.08 8.29
N ILE A 13 17.54 -22.78 7.23
CA ILE A 13 17.06 -24.15 6.94
C ILE A 13 17.29 -25.07 8.15
N ARG A 14 18.51 -25.03 8.70
CA ARG A 14 18.89 -25.85 9.87
C ARG A 14 18.07 -25.47 11.11
N TYR A 15 17.85 -24.18 11.34
CA TYR A 15 17.05 -23.69 12.48
C TYR A 15 15.63 -24.22 12.41
N TYR A 16 14.89 -23.97 11.32
CA TYR A 16 13.51 -24.40 11.18
C TYR A 16 13.37 -25.94 11.17
N ARG A 17 14.31 -26.65 10.54
CA ARG A 17 14.33 -28.12 10.60
C ARG A 17 14.42 -28.64 12.03
N LYS A 18 15.37 -28.10 12.82
CA LYS A 18 15.52 -28.48 14.23
C LYS A 18 14.30 -28.09 15.06
N PHE A 19 13.73 -26.94 14.81
CA PHE A 19 12.50 -26.49 15.47
C PHE A 19 11.34 -27.46 15.22
N ARG A 20 11.27 -28.01 14.00
CA ARG A 20 10.32 -29.07 13.63
C ARG A 20 10.72 -30.47 14.08
N LYS A 21 11.86 -30.61 14.76
CA LYS A 21 12.42 -31.89 15.20
C LYS A 21 12.67 -32.91 14.07
N LEU A 22 12.93 -32.44 12.87
CA LEU A 22 13.22 -33.26 11.69
C LEU A 22 14.73 -33.56 11.64
N THR A 23 15.08 -34.77 11.18
CA THR A 23 16.45 -35.08 10.78
C THR A 23 16.73 -34.50 9.39
N GLN A 24 18.01 -34.43 8.99
CA GLN A 24 18.34 -34.03 7.58
C GLN A 24 17.77 -35.02 6.56
N LYS A 25 17.66 -36.29 6.94
CA LYS A 25 17.07 -37.33 6.10
C LYS A 25 15.57 -37.09 5.91
N ASP A 26 14.84 -36.79 6.99
CA ASP A 26 13.41 -36.51 6.94
C ASP A 26 13.13 -35.26 6.07
N LEU A 27 13.97 -34.21 6.21
CA LEU A 27 13.81 -33.00 5.38
C LEU A 27 14.11 -33.27 3.89
N ALA A 28 15.09 -34.14 3.60
CA ALA A 28 15.51 -34.47 2.25
C ALA A 28 14.52 -35.34 1.48
N GLU A 29 13.73 -36.14 2.15
CA GLU A 29 12.77 -37.08 1.56
C GLU A 29 11.80 -36.36 0.60
N ASP A 30 11.66 -36.89 -0.60
CA ASP A 30 10.87 -36.33 -1.74
C ASP A 30 11.36 -34.96 -2.29
N ILE A 31 12.50 -34.45 -1.79
CA ILE A 31 13.04 -33.17 -2.25
C ILE A 31 14.40 -33.32 -2.89
N CYS A 32 15.34 -33.97 -2.17
CA CYS A 32 16.74 -34.13 -2.60
C CYS A 32 17.46 -35.18 -1.76
N THR A 33 18.78 -35.26 -1.86
CA THR A 33 19.55 -36.17 -1.00
C THR A 33 19.86 -35.54 0.37
N GLN A 34 20.02 -36.38 1.40
CA GLN A 34 20.45 -35.91 2.73
C GLN A 34 21.81 -35.18 2.67
N ALA A 35 22.70 -35.62 1.78
CA ALA A 35 24.01 -34.97 1.58
C ALA A 35 23.85 -33.54 1.02
N GLN A 36 22.85 -33.30 0.15
CA GLN A 36 22.54 -31.95 -0.36
C GLN A 36 22.00 -31.06 0.76
N ILE A 37 21.07 -31.56 1.60
CA ILE A 37 20.61 -30.80 2.77
C ILE A 37 21.79 -30.45 3.70
N SER A 38 22.68 -31.40 3.97
CA SER A 38 23.86 -31.14 4.80
C SER A 38 24.78 -30.05 4.24
N LYS A 39 25.00 -30.05 2.92
CA LYS A 39 25.81 -29.02 2.24
C LYS A 39 25.11 -27.65 2.24
N MET A 40 23.78 -27.61 2.02
CA MET A 40 22.99 -26.39 2.12
C MET A 40 23.04 -25.79 3.52
N GLU A 41 22.84 -26.60 4.56
CA GLU A 41 22.90 -26.16 5.97
C GLU A 41 24.28 -25.64 6.42
N LYS A 42 25.35 -26.06 5.74
CA LYS A 42 26.71 -25.54 5.93
C LYS A 42 27.04 -24.31 5.06
N GLY A 43 26.14 -23.92 4.19
CA GLY A 43 26.39 -22.85 3.23
C GLY A 43 27.40 -23.19 2.13
N GLU A 44 27.68 -24.50 1.92
CA GLU A 44 28.59 -24.96 0.87
C GLU A 44 27.94 -24.92 -0.52
N VAL A 45 26.62 -25.03 -0.60
CA VAL A 45 25.85 -25.05 -1.86
C VAL A 45 24.60 -24.20 -1.70
N LEU A 46 24.32 -23.37 -2.69
CA LEU A 46 23.06 -22.63 -2.79
C LEU A 46 21.95 -23.56 -3.27
N PRO A 47 20.84 -23.69 -2.55
CA PRO A 47 19.67 -24.41 -3.03
C PRO A 47 19.07 -23.74 -4.28
N LEU A 48 18.60 -24.54 -5.21
CA LEU A 48 17.77 -24.04 -6.31
C LEU A 48 16.44 -23.48 -5.76
N SER A 49 15.84 -22.53 -6.46
CA SER A 49 14.56 -21.95 -6.04
C SER A 49 13.46 -22.98 -5.86
N SER A 50 13.39 -24.01 -6.72
CA SER A 50 12.46 -25.14 -6.58
C SER A 50 12.73 -25.95 -5.31
N THR A 51 13.98 -26.19 -4.97
CA THR A 51 14.37 -26.90 -3.75
C THR A 51 14.01 -26.09 -2.50
N LEU A 52 14.28 -24.76 -2.51
CA LEU A 52 13.86 -23.86 -1.41
C LEU A 52 12.36 -23.86 -1.22
N PHE A 53 11.59 -23.82 -2.31
CA PHE A 53 10.13 -23.87 -2.25
C PHE A 53 9.63 -25.16 -1.63
N LEU A 54 10.15 -26.33 -2.03
CA LEU A 54 9.77 -27.63 -1.43
C LEU A 54 10.19 -27.74 0.03
N ILE A 55 11.38 -27.26 0.40
CA ILE A 55 11.83 -27.16 1.79
C ILE A 55 10.88 -26.31 2.61
N SER A 56 10.49 -25.14 2.13
CA SER A 56 9.58 -24.24 2.85
C SER A 56 8.22 -24.87 3.11
N ILE A 57 7.66 -25.58 2.11
CA ILE A 57 6.40 -26.34 2.26
C ILE A 57 6.56 -27.42 3.36
N LYS A 58 7.62 -28.23 3.31
CA LYS A 58 7.85 -29.30 4.27
C LYS A 58 8.09 -28.78 5.68
N LEU A 59 8.69 -27.60 5.80
CA LEU A 59 8.88 -26.89 7.07
C LEU A 59 7.62 -26.16 7.54
N GLY A 60 6.62 -25.95 6.67
CA GLY A 60 5.39 -25.21 6.97
C GLY A 60 5.62 -23.73 7.21
N ILE A 61 6.54 -23.12 6.45
CA ILE A 61 6.90 -21.70 6.49
C ILE A 61 6.84 -21.10 5.08
N LYS A 62 6.90 -19.76 4.97
CA LYS A 62 7.04 -19.10 3.67
C LYS A 62 8.48 -19.18 3.19
N VAL A 63 8.70 -19.18 1.87
CA VAL A 63 10.06 -19.14 1.30
C VAL A 63 10.84 -17.92 1.81
N ASP A 64 10.16 -16.79 1.96
CA ASP A 64 10.75 -15.55 2.46
C ASP A 64 11.37 -15.73 3.87
N ASP A 65 10.77 -16.55 4.73
CA ASP A 65 11.25 -16.79 6.08
C ASP A 65 12.66 -17.44 6.09
N LEU A 66 13.02 -18.16 5.03
CA LEU A 66 14.37 -18.73 4.86
C LEU A 66 15.44 -17.67 4.57
N PHE A 67 15.02 -16.50 4.10
CA PHE A 67 15.92 -15.39 3.83
C PHE A 67 16.02 -14.39 4.99
N TYR A 68 15.13 -14.46 5.97
CA TYR A 68 15.06 -13.49 7.07
C TYR A 68 16.33 -13.45 7.92
N GLU A 69 16.96 -14.60 8.23
CA GLU A 69 18.20 -14.60 9.00
C GLU A 69 19.45 -14.30 8.18
N SER A 70 19.40 -14.43 6.86
CA SER A 70 20.57 -14.31 5.99
C SER A 70 21.00 -12.86 5.70
N ALA A 71 20.14 -11.88 5.87
CA ALA A 71 20.39 -10.48 5.50
C ALA A 71 20.46 -9.52 6.71
N TYR A 72 20.69 -10.06 7.92
CA TYR A 72 20.27 -9.56 9.21
C TYR A 72 20.61 -8.13 9.60
N THR A 73 21.71 -7.52 9.25
CA THR A 73 22.02 -6.18 9.78
C THR A 73 21.47 -5.04 8.93
N ARG A 74 21.54 -5.17 7.62
CA ARG A 74 21.13 -4.09 6.71
C ARG A 74 19.67 -4.21 6.27
N TYR A 75 19.19 -5.45 6.07
CA TYR A 75 17.81 -5.70 5.63
C TYR A 75 16.80 -5.45 6.76
N ASP A 76 17.08 -5.89 7.99
CA ASP A 76 16.22 -5.63 9.14
C ASP A 76 16.15 -4.16 9.48
N TYR A 77 17.28 -3.47 9.41
CA TYR A 77 17.29 -2.02 9.54
C TYR A 77 16.40 -1.36 8.50
N MET A 78 16.53 -1.76 7.24
CA MET A 78 15.73 -1.27 6.12
C MET A 78 14.25 -1.57 6.29
N LYS A 79 13.92 -2.81 6.70
CA LYS A 79 12.54 -3.23 6.98
C LYS A 79 11.95 -2.43 8.14
N THR A 80 12.71 -2.27 9.22
CA THR A 80 12.31 -1.47 10.39
C THR A 80 12.07 -0.02 9.98
N LEU A 81 13.01 0.60 9.27
CA LEU A 81 12.89 1.97 8.80
C LEU A 81 11.68 2.15 7.88
N THR A 82 11.51 1.27 6.89
CA THR A 82 10.34 1.34 5.99
C THR A 82 9.03 1.16 6.76
N GLY A 83 9.01 0.28 7.75
CA GLY A 83 7.87 0.09 8.65
C GLY A 83 7.55 1.35 9.46
N VAL A 84 8.56 1.95 10.10
CA VAL A 84 8.41 3.19 10.88
C VAL A 84 7.91 4.33 9.99
N VAL A 85 8.53 4.54 8.82
CA VAL A 85 8.13 5.59 7.88
C VAL A 85 6.67 5.39 7.43
N ARG A 86 6.29 4.18 7.04
CA ARG A 86 4.91 3.88 6.62
C ARG A 86 3.90 4.10 7.74
N THR A 87 4.21 3.67 8.95
CA THR A 87 3.34 3.91 10.13
C THR A 87 3.15 5.40 10.38
N LYS A 88 4.23 6.19 10.36
CA LYS A 88 4.16 7.63 10.55
C LYS A 88 3.38 8.35 9.45
N ILE A 89 3.54 7.93 8.18
CA ILE A 89 2.73 8.44 7.06
C ILE A 89 1.23 8.15 7.30
N THR A 90 0.90 6.94 7.74
CA THR A 90 -0.50 6.56 8.05
C THR A 90 -1.08 7.39 9.19
N ASN A 91 -0.25 7.76 10.16
CA ASN A 91 -0.63 8.62 11.29
C ASN A 91 -0.59 10.12 10.94
N HIS A 92 -0.27 10.50 9.70
CA HIS A 92 -0.09 11.90 9.28
C HIS A 92 1.06 12.65 9.99
N GLU A 93 2.04 11.93 10.52
CA GLU A 93 3.23 12.46 11.20
C GLU A 93 4.34 12.83 10.19
N TYR A 94 3.99 13.64 9.18
CA TYR A 94 4.86 13.93 8.03
C TYR A 94 6.16 14.67 8.40
N ALA A 95 6.13 15.52 9.42
CA ALA A 95 7.31 16.25 9.87
C ALA A 95 8.37 15.31 10.47
N ASP A 96 7.93 14.30 11.23
CA ASP A 96 8.82 13.30 11.81
C ASP A 96 9.48 12.45 10.72
N VAL A 97 8.73 12.14 9.66
CA VAL A 97 9.27 11.39 8.51
C VAL A 97 10.38 12.17 7.83
N LEU A 98 10.23 13.49 7.65
CA LEU A 98 11.31 14.32 7.08
C LEU A 98 12.57 14.28 7.94
N GLN A 99 12.44 14.38 9.27
CA GLN A 99 13.59 14.27 10.18
C GLN A 99 14.29 12.92 10.07
N ILE A 100 13.50 11.81 10.02
CA ILE A 100 14.06 10.47 9.85
C ILE A 100 14.82 10.37 8.52
N ILE A 101 14.23 10.84 7.42
CA ILE A 101 14.85 10.80 6.09
C ILE A 101 16.14 11.63 6.05
N ASP A 102 16.16 12.79 6.67
CA ASP A 102 17.36 13.67 6.67
C ASP A 102 18.49 13.07 7.50
N LEU A 103 18.21 12.40 8.62
CA LEU A 103 19.21 11.68 9.42
C LEU A 103 19.84 10.51 8.68
N GLU A 104 19.08 9.91 7.76
CA GLU A 104 19.48 8.69 7.07
C GLU A 104 20.16 8.95 5.71
N LYS A 105 20.27 10.21 5.29
CA LYS A 105 20.70 10.62 3.96
C LYS A 105 22.02 10.00 3.49
N ASP A 106 22.97 9.78 4.40
CA ASP A 106 24.31 9.27 4.07
C ASP A 106 24.36 7.72 4.03
N ASN A 107 23.35 7.05 4.56
CA ASN A 107 23.34 5.58 4.70
C ASN A 107 22.80 4.84 3.46
N TYR A 108 22.15 5.53 2.50
CA TYR A 108 21.36 4.89 1.43
C TYR A 108 21.90 5.00 0.01
N LEU A 109 22.96 5.74 -0.22
CA LEU A 109 23.49 6.08 -1.54
C LEU A 109 23.85 4.87 -2.45
N ASN A 110 23.75 3.64 -1.93
CA ASN A 110 24.17 2.42 -2.64
C ASN A 110 23.01 1.47 -3.04
N SER A 111 21.73 1.85 -2.84
CA SER A 111 20.59 1.03 -3.25
C SER A 111 19.54 1.86 -3.95
N THR A 112 19.29 1.52 -5.22
CA THR A 112 18.24 2.16 -6.05
C THR A 112 16.88 2.09 -5.38
N GLU A 113 16.53 0.93 -4.80
CA GLU A 113 15.24 0.69 -4.15
C GLU A 113 15.04 1.57 -2.91
N MET A 114 16.14 1.85 -2.19
CA MET A 114 16.05 2.71 -1.01
C MET A 114 16.05 4.18 -1.40
N THR A 115 16.86 4.59 -2.34
CA THR A 115 16.83 5.97 -2.86
C THR A 115 15.42 6.28 -3.39
N GLN A 116 14.82 5.34 -4.15
CA GLN A 116 13.43 5.46 -4.61
C GLN A 116 12.45 5.62 -3.43
N PHE A 117 12.58 4.79 -2.40
CA PHE A 117 11.71 4.84 -1.23
C PHE A 117 11.83 6.18 -0.50
N ILE A 118 13.02 6.69 -0.31
CA ILE A 118 13.28 7.97 0.35
C ILE A 118 12.71 9.14 -0.46
N LEU A 119 13.00 9.21 -1.76
CA LEU A 119 12.47 10.26 -2.63
C LEU A 119 10.95 10.27 -2.66
N TRP A 120 10.34 9.09 -2.74
CA TRP A 120 8.90 8.93 -2.68
C TRP A 120 8.30 9.52 -1.40
N HIS A 121 8.77 9.08 -0.23
CA HIS A 121 8.22 9.54 1.05
C HIS A 121 8.58 10.99 1.36
N LYS A 122 9.77 11.46 0.94
CA LYS A 122 10.13 12.88 1.00
C LYS A 122 9.17 13.74 0.18
N GLY A 123 8.82 13.30 -1.04
CA GLY A 123 7.85 13.98 -1.88
C GLY A 123 6.48 14.09 -1.20
N ILE A 124 5.97 13.00 -0.62
CA ILE A 124 4.72 13.02 0.14
C ILE A 124 4.80 14.05 1.28
N CYS A 125 5.86 14.00 2.09
CA CYS A 125 5.99 14.87 3.26
C CYS A 125 6.11 16.36 2.90
N ILE A 126 6.83 16.70 1.83
CA ILE A 126 6.95 18.09 1.34
C ILE A 126 5.58 18.64 0.95
N ALA A 127 4.73 17.85 0.28
CA ALA A 127 3.38 18.29 -0.08
C ALA A 127 2.54 18.62 1.15
N HIS A 128 2.65 17.84 2.23
CA HIS A 128 1.82 18.03 3.42
C HIS A 128 2.38 19.07 4.39
N VAL A 129 3.70 19.12 4.60
CA VAL A 129 4.34 20.01 5.57
C VAL A 129 4.57 21.41 4.98
N HIS A 130 5.16 21.47 3.78
CA HIS A 130 5.56 22.73 3.17
C HIS A 130 4.55 23.25 2.14
N LYS A 131 3.59 22.42 1.70
CA LYS A 131 2.66 22.72 0.61
C LYS A 131 3.36 23.11 -0.71
N ASP A 132 4.61 22.70 -0.87
CA ASP A 132 5.37 22.86 -2.09
C ASP A 132 5.05 21.69 -3.03
N TYR A 133 3.91 21.82 -3.70
CA TYR A 133 3.38 20.76 -4.55
C TYR A 133 4.27 20.53 -5.78
N GLN A 134 4.91 21.58 -6.34
CA GLN A 134 5.74 21.40 -7.52
C GLN A 134 7.00 20.61 -7.18
N HIS A 135 7.71 20.96 -6.13
CA HIS A 135 8.89 20.21 -5.67
C HIS A 135 8.50 18.76 -5.27
N SER A 136 7.36 18.58 -4.62
CA SER A 136 6.83 17.24 -4.31
C SER A 136 6.60 16.41 -5.57
N ILE A 137 5.95 16.97 -6.61
CA ILE A 137 5.70 16.29 -7.89
C ILE A 137 7.03 15.90 -8.56
N ASP A 138 8.03 16.77 -8.54
CA ASP A 138 9.34 16.50 -9.14
C ASP A 138 10.05 15.34 -8.44
N LEU A 139 10.08 15.31 -7.10
CA LEU A 139 10.62 14.20 -6.33
C LEU A 139 9.88 12.87 -6.58
N LEU A 140 8.56 12.91 -6.66
CA LEU A 140 7.76 11.72 -6.94
C LEU A 140 7.99 11.20 -8.37
N LYS A 141 8.14 12.09 -9.35
CA LYS A 141 8.48 11.71 -10.74
C LYS A 141 9.89 11.15 -10.83
N GLU A 142 10.85 11.76 -10.14
CA GLU A 142 12.22 11.24 -10.05
C GLU A 142 12.21 9.84 -9.45
N SER A 143 11.57 9.65 -8.31
CA SER A 143 11.40 8.35 -7.66
C SER A 143 10.78 7.31 -8.61
N LEU A 144 9.72 7.65 -9.32
CA LEU A 144 9.07 6.75 -10.28
C LEU A 144 10.02 6.38 -11.43
N SER A 145 10.79 7.34 -11.95
CA SER A 145 11.68 7.13 -13.10
C SER A 145 12.86 6.20 -12.82
N MET A 146 13.21 5.98 -11.56
CA MET A 146 14.36 5.14 -11.17
C MET A 146 14.18 3.67 -11.56
N THR A 147 12.95 3.18 -11.55
CA THR A 147 12.64 1.76 -11.85
C THR A 147 11.64 1.60 -13.01
N ASN A 148 10.77 2.60 -13.25
CA ASN A 148 9.73 2.52 -14.27
C ASN A 148 10.32 2.66 -15.67
N LYS A 149 10.35 1.56 -16.43
CA LYS A 149 10.76 1.54 -17.83
C LYS A 149 9.56 1.83 -18.74
N LYS A 150 9.76 2.63 -19.79
CA LYS A 150 8.70 3.09 -20.72
C LYS A 150 7.79 1.99 -21.31
N ASN A 151 8.23 0.73 -21.32
CA ASN A 151 7.49 -0.41 -21.89
C ASN A 151 7.37 -1.57 -20.90
N GLY A 152 7.56 -1.35 -19.60
CA GLY A 152 7.46 -2.37 -18.57
C GLY A 152 6.14 -2.32 -17.82
N PHE A 153 5.80 -3.40 -17.13
CA PHE A 153 4.70 -3.40 -16.16
C PHE A 153 5.11 -2.59 -14.93
N CYS A 154 4.16 -1.86 -14.35
CA CYS A 154 4.39 -1.22 -13.05
C CYS A 154 4.50 -2.27 -11.95
N SER A 155 5.51 -2.14 -11.11
CA SER A 155 5.59 -2.86 -9.85
C SER A 155 4.56 -2.30 -8.85
N GLU A 156 4.28 -3.04 -7.79
CA GLU A 156 3.41 -2.58 -6.70
C GLU A 156 3.86 -1.23 -6.12
N ARG A 157 5.17 -1.07 -5.89
CA ARG A 157 5.75 0.20 -5.41
C ARG A 157 5.54 1.34 -6.39
N GLU A 158 5.70 1.11 -7.68
CA GLU A 158 5.45 2.13 -8.70
C GLU A 158 3.98 2.55 -8.74
N LEU A 159 3.04 1.62 -8.54
CA LEU A 159 1.62 1.95 -8.40
C LEU A 159 1.36 2.81 -7.16
N GLU A 160 2.01 2.54 -6.03
CA GLU A 160 1.92 3.38 -4.84
C GLU A 160 2.47 4.81 -5.08
N ILE A 161 3.59 4.93 -5.82
CA ILE A 161 4.15 6.24 -6.21
C ILE A 161 3.19 6.99 -7.15
N ILE A 162 2.61 6.30 -8.12
CA ILE A 162 1.62 6.88 -9.05
C ILE A 162 0.37 7.35 -8.27
N ASN A 163 -0.09 6.56 -7.30
CA ASN A 163 -1.17 6.97 -6.40
C ASN A 163 -0.79 8.23 -5.60
N SER A 164 0.44 8.34 -5.11
CA SER A 164 0.92 9.51 -4.38
C SER A 164 1.01 10.74 -5.29
N LEU A 165 1.44 10.58 -6.55
CA LEU A 165 1.40 11.65 -7.56
C LEU A 165 -0.03 12.15 -7.78
N ALA A 166 -1.00 11.24 -7.90
CA ALA A 166 -2.40 11.62 -8.07
C ALA A 166 -2.91 12.44 -6.87
N ILE A 167 -2.55 12.02 -5.64
CA ILE A 167 -2.91 12.75 -4.41
C ILE A 167 -2.32 14.17 -4.43
N VAL A 168 -1.03 14.31 -4.77
CA VAL A 168 -0.36 15.62 -4.77
C VAL A 168 -0.91 16.52 -5.87
N TYR A 169 -1.25 15.99 -7.05
CA TYR A 169 -1.95 16.76 -8.07
C TYR A 169 -3.33 17.26 -7.60
N ASP A 170 -4.08 16.43 -6.87
CA ASP A 170 -5.35 16.86 -6.28
C ASP A 170 -5.15 17.97 -5.24
N LEU A 171 -4.18 17.81 -4.34
CA LEU A 171 -3.82 18.83 -3.34
C LEU A 171 -3.38 20.16 -3.97
N SER A 172 -2.76 20.11 -5.15
CA SER A 172 -2.36 21.30 -5.91
C SER A 172 -3.52 21.96 -6.67
N GLY A 173 -4.73 21.39 -6.60
CA GLY A 173 -5.92 21.87 -7.36
C GLY A 173 -5.98 21.35 -8.80
N ASN A 174 -5.04 20.50 -9.24
CA ASN A 174 -5.04 19.94 -10.59
C ASN A 174 -5.75 18.60 -10.67
N SER A 175 -7.06 18.59 -10.41
CA SER A 175 -7.89 17.38 -10.40
C SER A 175 -7.89 16.64 -11.75
N LYS A 176 -7.67 17.34 -12.88
CA LYS A 176 -7.59 16.70 -14.21
C LYS A 176 -6.35 15.80 -14.34
N GLU A 177 -5.19 16.24 -13.87
CA GLU A 177 -3.99 15.40 -13.86
C GLU A 177 -4.11 14.27 -12.83
N ALA A 178 -4.63 14.55 -11.63
CA ALA A 178 -4.92 13.52 -10.63
C ALA A 178 -5.79 12.40 -11.22
N HIS A 179 -6.85 12.74 -11.95
CA HIS A 179 -7.71 11.77 -12.62
C HIS A 179 -6.98 10.88 -13.63
N LYS A 180 -6.08 11.46 -14.44
CA LYS A 180 -5.27 10.68 -15.39
C LYS A 180 -4.37 9.67 -14.67
N TYR A 181 -3.72 10.09 -13.58
CA TYR A 181 -2.83 9.22 -12.80
C TYR A 181 -3.61 8.09 -12.13
N TYR A 182 -4.79 8.34 -11.53
CA TYR A 182 -5.62 7.28 -10.95
C TYR A 182 -6.09 6.28 -12.00
N LYS A 183 -6.57 6.75 -13.16
CA LYS A 183 -6.98 5.85 -14.26
C LYS A 183 -5.82 5.01 -14.78
N ARG A 184 -4.64 5.61 -14.92
CA ARG A 184 -3.41 4.88 -15.29
C ARG A 184 -3.10 3.80 -14.26
N ALA A 185 -3.05 4.15 -12.97
CA ALA A 185 -2.72 3.21 -11.90
C ALA A 185 -3.69 2.03 -11.86
N LEU A 186 -5.00 2.29 -11.94
CA LEU A 186 -6.03 1.23 -11.95
C LEU A 186 -5.90 0.32 -13.18
N LYS A 187 -5.65 0.87 -14.36
CA LYS A 187 -5.42 0.08 -15.58
C LYS A 187 -4.18 -0.81 -15.43
N GLU A 188 -3.06 -0.27 -14.96
CA GLU A 188 -1.82 -1.03 -14.80
C GLU A 188 -1.92 -2.06 -13.66
N SER A 189 -2.73 -1.81 -12.63
CA SER A 189 -2.96 -2.74 -11.53
C SER A 189 -3.62 -4.06 -11.94
N THR A 190 -4.34 -4.09 -13.06
CA THR A 190 -5.01 -5.31 -13.55
C THR A 190 -4.03 -6.37 -14.04
N ILE A 191 -2.78 -5.99 -14.30
CA ILE A 191 -1.75 -6.87 -14.85
C ILE A 191 -0.97 -7.58 -13.73
N LEU A 192 -1.00 -7.05 -12.50
CA LEU A 192 -0.30 -7.63 -11.36
C LEU A 192 -1.12 -8.76 -10.72
N PRO A 193 -0.65 -10.02 -10.76
CA PRO A 193 -1.43 -11.16 -10.27
C PRO A 193 -1.61 -11.19 -8.74
N SER A 194 -0.77 -10.50 -8.00
CA SER A 194 -0.75 -10.52 -6.52
C SER A 194 -0.57 -9.13 -5.91
N LEU A 195 -1.32 -8.14 -6.43
CA LEU A 195 -1.32 -6.80 -5.85
C LEU A 195 -1.98 -6.82 -4.46
N ASP A 196 -1.36 -6.12 -3.49
CA ASP A 196 -2.01 -5.88 -2.20
C ASP A 196 -3.37 -5.20 -2.42
N PRO A 197 -4.48 -5.83 -1.98
CA PRO A 197 -5.82 -5.27 -2.18
C PRO A 197 -6.00 -3.86 -1.59
N ASN A 198 -5.25 -3.52 -0.52
CA ASN A 198 -5.31 -2.18 0.06
C ASN A 198 -4.82 -1.10 -0.91
N ILE A 199 -3.85 -1.42 -1.77
CA ILE A 199 -3.34 -0.48 -2.78
C ILE A 199 -4.44 -0.18 -3.81
N LYS A 200 -5.11 -1.22 -4.33
CA LYS A 200 -6.22 -1.04 -5.27
C LYS A 200 -7.38 -0.28 -4.64
N ALA A 201 -7.72 -0.57 -3.39
CA ALA A 201 -8.77 0.16 -2.67
C ALA A 201 -8.43 1.67 -2.55
N ARG A 202 -7.17 2.03 -2.22
CA ARG A 202 -6.74 3.44 -2.18
C ARG A 202 -6.89 4.15 -3.52
N MET A 203 -6.52 3.49 -4.63
CA MET A 203 -6.65 4.07 -5.97
C MET A 203 -8.11 4.27 -6.38
N LEU A 204 -8.99 3.30 -6.10
CA LEU A 204 -10.43 3.42 -6.34
C LEU A 204 -11.03 4.57 -5.51
N TYR A 205 -10.69 4.65 -4.23
CA TYR A 205 -11.17 5.74 -3.38
C TYR A 205 -10.70 7.11 -3.85
N GLY A 206 -9.42 7.21 -4.24
CA GLY A 206 -8.88 8.43 -4.83
C GLY A 206 -9.62 8.83 -6.10
N LEU A 207 -9.89 7.89 -7.01
CA LEU A 207 -10.66 8.15 -8.22
C LEU A 207 -12.08 8.62 -7.91
N ALA A 208 -12.78 7.97 -6.96
CA ALA A 208 -14.13 8.37 -6.56
C ALA A 208 -14.18 9.82 -6.05
N LYS A 209 -13.19 10.22 -5.24
CA LYS A 209 -13.05 11.60 -4.75
C LYS A 209 -12.84 12.60 -5.91
N ILE A 210 -11.96 12.25 -6.85
CA ILE A 210 -11.64 13.11 -8.00
C ILE A 210 -12.86 13.26 -8.92
N GLU A 211 -13.61 12.19 -9.19
CA GLU A 211 -14.84 12.30 -10.00
C GLU A 211 -15.83 13.27 -9.35
N LYS A 212 -16.01 13.21 -8.02
CA LYS A 212 -16.82 14.20 -7.29
C LYS A 212 -16.28 15.63 -7.46
N SER A 213 -14.96 15.82 -7.32
CA SER A 213 -14.32 17.14 -7.43
C SER A 213 -14.45 17.73 -8.84
N LEU A 214 -14.56 16.87 -9.86
CA LEU A 214 -14.82 17.27 -11.25
C LEU A 214 -16.30 17.48 -11.56
N GLY A 215 -17.20 17.27 -10.60
CA GLY A 215 -18.65 17.40 -10.78
C GLY A 215 -19.34 16.15 -11.34
N ASN A 216 -18.60 15.06 -11.56
CA ASN A 216 -19.12 13.80 -12.10
C ASN A 216 -19.72 12.94 -10.98
N LEU A 217 -20.84 13.36 -10.38
CA LEU A 217 -21.39 12.74 -9.17
C LEU A 217 -21.81 11.27 -9.41
N GLU A 218 -22.48 10.99 -10.52
CA GLU A 218 -22.91 9.64 -10.91
C GLU A 218 -21.70 8.71 -11.04
N LYS A 219 -20.63 9.20 -11.66
CA LYS A 219 -19.39 8.42 -11.80
C LYS A 219 -18.70 8.18 -10.48
N SER A 220 -18.73 9.17 -9.57
CA SER A 220 -18.25 9.01 -8.19
C SER A 220 -19.02 7.90 -7.43
N ILE A 221 -20.35 7.83 -7.62
CA ILE A 221 -21.21 6.79 -7.06
C ILE A 221 -20.83 5.41 -7.61
N GLU A 222 -20.68 5.28 -8.94
CA GLU A 222 -20.27 4.01 -9.59
C GLU A 222 -18.93 3.51 -9.06
N VAL A 223 -17.90 4.37 -9.04
CA VAL A 223 -16.56 4.00 -8.55
C VAL A 223 -16.57 3.69 -7.05
N SER A 224 -17.37 4.42 -6.27
CA SER A 224 -17.53 4.13 -4.84
C SER A 224 -18.19 2.78 -4.60
N GLU A 225 -19.18 2.40 -5.42
CA GLU A 225 -19.82 1.09 -5.35
C GLU A 225 -18.85 -0.03 -5.74
N GLU A 226 -18.07 0.17 -6.82
CA GLU A 226 -17.00 -0.77 -7.19
C GLU A 226 -16.02 -0.97 -6.03
N GLY A 227 -15.58 0.13 -5.40
CA GLY A 227 -14.66 0.08 -4.25
C GLY A 227 -15.26 -0.61 -3.04
N ARG A 228 -16.54 -0.34 -2.71
CA ARG A 228 -17.27 -1.00 -1.63
C ARG A 228 -17.34 -2.52 -1.84
N LEU A 229 -17.75 -2.95 -3.04
CA LEU A 229 -17.82 -4.37 -3.39
C LEU A 229 -16.43 -5.01 -3.38
N PHE A 230 -15.41 -4.29 -3.87
CA PHE A 230 -14.04 -4.77 -3.82
C PHE A 230 -13.57 -5.00 -2.38
N CYS A 231 -13.85 -4.08 -1.46
CA CYS A 231 -13.54 -4.25 -0.04
C CYS A 231 -14.23 -5.49 0.55
N ILE A 232 -15.52 -5.67 0.30
CA ILE A 232 -16.28 -6.83 0.80
C ILE A 232 -15.70 -8.13 0.26
N ASN A 233 -15.46 -8.22 -1.05
CA ASN A 233 -14.97 -9.44 -1.70
C ASN A 233 -13.53 -9.84 -1.26
N ASN A 234 -12.76 -8.87 -0.77
CA ASN A 234 -11.41 -9.11 -0.27
C ASN A 234 -11.32 -9.12 1.27
N GLY A 235 -12.44 -9.07 1.97
CA GLY A 235 -12.47 -9.06 3.45
C GLY A 235 -11.82 -7.82 4.06
N LEU A 236 -11.83 -6.69 3.35
CA LEU A 236 -11.22 -5.44 3.82
C LEU A 236 -12.24 -4.59 4.59
N LEU A 237 -11.94 -4.31 5.83
CA LEU A 237 -12.63 -3.25 6.57
C LEU A 237 -12.07 -1.86 6.21
N TYR A 238 -10.82 -1.83 5.74
CA TYR A 238 -10.10 -0.64 5.29
C TYR A 238 -10.83 0.04 4.11
N LEU A 239 -11.06 1.34 4.20
CA LEU A 239 -11.79 2.20 3.25
C LEU A 239 -13.25 1.81 2.98
N LEU A 240 -13.81 0.79 3.64
CA LEU A 240 -15.22 0.42 3.46
C LEU A 240 -16.16 1.57 3.90
N GLY A 241 -15.88 2.19 5.04
CA GLY A 241 -16.63 3.34 5.54
C GLY A 241 -16.52 4.55 4.62
N GLU A 242 -15.32 4.81 4.11
CA GLU A 242 -15.04 5.91 3.20
C GLU A 242 -15.78 5.77 1.86
N PHE A 243 -15.85 4.56 1.30
CA PHE A 243 -16.65 4.30 0.08
C PHE A 243 -18.14 4.50 0.31
N LEU A 244 -18.67 3.99 1.42
CA LEU A 244 -20.07 4.21 1.80
C LEU A 244 -20.38 5.69 1.97
N TYR A 245 -19.50 6.42 2.67
CA TYR A 245 -19.64 7.86 2.86
C TYR A 245 -19.62 8.62 1.52
N GLN A 246 -18.63 8.33 0.67
CA GLN A 246 -18.47 9.00 -0.63
C GLN A 246 -19.69 8.76 -1.53
N LYS A 247 -20.17 7.50 -1.60
CA LYS A 247 -21.38 7.13 -2.34
C LYS A 247 -22.60 7.88 -1.81
N GLY A 248 -22.89 7.74 -0.51
CA GLY A 248 -24.07 8.35 0.11
C GLY A 248 -24.05 9.88 -0.01
N TYR A 249 -22.89 10.50 0.16
CA TYR A 249 -22.76 11.95 0.02
C TYR A 249 -23.07 12.43 -1.40
N CYS A 250 -22.59 11.73 -2.44
CA CYS A 250 -22.91 12.06 -3.83
C CYS A 250 -24.39 11.83 -4.15
N MET A 251 -25.00 10.74 -3.64
CA MET A 251 -26.44 10.47 -3.78
C MET A 251 -27.29 11.59 -3.16
N ILE A 252 -26.93 12.10 -1.97
CA ILE A 252 -27.62 13.24 -1.36
C ILE A 252 -27.52 14.48 -2.23
N LEU A 253 -26.33 14.74 -2.83
CA LEU A 253 -26.18 15.89 -3.74
C LEU A 253 -27.01 15.77 -5.02
N LEU A 254 -27.33 14.54 -5.45
CA LEU A 254 -28.26 14.24 -6.57
C LEU A 254 -29.72 14.12 -6.11
N GLU A 255 -30.01 14.40 -4.82
CA GLU A 255 -31.34 14.32 -4.20
C GLU A 255 -31.96 12.90 -4.24
N GLU A 256 -31.11 11.86 -4.28
CA GLU A 256 -31.56 10.47 -4.17
C GLU A 256 -31.93 10.11 -2.72
N LYS A 257 -33.08 9.43 -2.54
CA LYS A 257 -33.73 9.23 -1.24
C LYS A 257 -32.95 8.36 -0.24
N THR A 258 -32.01 7.51 -0.70
CA THR A 258 -31.29 6.55 0.16
C THR A 258 -29.86 6.98 0.47
N GLY A 259 -29.45 8.18 0.09
CA GLY A 259 -28.09 8.66 0.29
C GLY A 259 -27.69 8.75 1.76
N ASP A 260 -28.61 9.20 2.61
CA ASP A 260 -28.41 9.31 4.07
C ASP A 260 -28.20 7.95 4.75
N GLU A 261 -28.87 6.89 4.27
CA GLU A 261 -28.67 5.51 4.77
C GLU A 261 -27.21 5.06 4.58
N TYR A 262 -26.62 5.31 3.40
CA TYR A 262 -25.22 4.99 3.14
C TYR A 262 -24.26 5.79 4.03
N VAL A 263 -24.54 7.08 4.28
CA VAL A 263 -23.71 7.89 5.20
C VAL A 263 -23.83 7.37 6.63
N ASN A 264 -25.03 6.98 7.08
CA ASN A 264 -25.22 6.41 8.41
C ASN A 264 -24.49 5.06 8.57
N LEU A 265 -24.49 4.20 7.55
CA LEU A 265 -23.69 2.98 7.54
C LEU A 265 -22.19 3.29 7.64
N ALA A 266 -21.70 4.31 6.92
CA ALA A 266 -20.31 4.75 7.02
C ALA A 266 -19.96 5.20 8.46
N ILE A 267 -20.81 5.98 9.10
CA ILE A 267 -20.63 6.42 10.49
C ILE A 267 -20.53 5.21 11.45
N MET A 268 -21.36 4.20 11.26
CA MET A 268 -21.29 2.96 12.05
C MET A 268 -19.95 2.24 11.85
N ILE A 269 -19.47 2.12 10.60
CA ILE A 269 -18.17 1.51 10.29
C ILE A 269 -17.04 2.29 10.95
N PHE A 270 -17.01 3.62 10.85
CA PHE A 270 -15.99 4.45 11.49
C PHE A 270 -15.97 4.27 13.03
N LYS A 271 -17.15 4.20 13.67
CA LYS A 271 -17.25 3.91 15.10
C LYS A 271 -16.73 2.52 15.46
N LEU A 272 -17.03 1.48 14.64
CA LEU A 272 -16.51 0.13 14.84
C LEU A 272 -14.97 0.07 14.69
N GLN A 273 -14.40 0.89 13.81
CA GLN A 273 -12.95 1.03 13.64
C GLN A 273 -12.29 1.86 14.75
N GLY A 274 -13.03 2.43 15.68
CA GLY A 274 -12.52 3.37 16.69
C GLY A 274 -12.18 4.75 16.13
N ASN A 275 -12.53 5.05 14.88
CA ASN A 275 -12.26 6.33 14.24
C ASN A 275 -13.39 7.33 14.51
N TYR A 276 -13.50 7.76 15.76
CA TYR A 276 -14.55 8.67 16.21
C TYR A 276 -14.48 10.05 15.54
N GLN A 277 -13.26 10.51 15.18
CA GLN A 277 -13.08 11.80 14.50
C GLN A 277 -13.72 11.81 13.12
N LEU A 278 -13.54 10.74 12.33
CA LEU A 278 -14.21 10.60 11.04
C LEU A 278 -15.72 10.43 11.19
N ALA A 279 -16.17 9.68 12.19
CA ALA A 279 -17.60 9.53 12.47
C ALA A 279 -18.26 10.87 12.75
N GLU A 280 -17.71 11.69 13.66
CA GLU A 280 -18.22 13.03 13.96
C GLU A 280 -18.17 13.97 12.76
N LEU A 281 -17.12 13.91 11.95
CA LEU A 281 -17.00 14.69 10.72
C LEU A 281 -18.12 14.32 9.73
N ALA A 282 -18.38 13.02 9.57
CA ALA A 282 -19.43 12.52 8.69
C ALA A 282 -20.83 12.95 9.18
N GLU A 283 -21.11 12.87 10.49
CA GLU A 283 -22.36 13.33 11.10
C GLU A 283 -22.59 14.84 10.87
N ARG A 284 -21.56 15.65 11.11
CA ARG A 284 -21.63 17.10 10.85
C ARG A 284 -21.87 17.44 9.39
N ASN A 285 -21.20 16.72 8.47
CA ASN A 285 -21.35 16.93 7.04
C ASN A 285 -22.73 16.47 6.53
N LEU A 286 -23.26 15.35 7.05
CA LEU A 286 -24.60 14.87 6.75
C LEU A 286 -25.66 15.95 7.11
N THR A 287 -25.60 16.46 8.33
CA THR A 287 -26.51 17.52 8.80
C THR A 287 -26.45 18.74 7.88
N LYS A 288 -25.24 19.20 7.54
CA LYS A 288 -25.05 20.38 6.67
C LYS A 288 -25.57 20.18 5.26
N VAL A 289 -25.35 18.99 4.65
CA VAL A 289 -25.78 18.74 3.28
C VAL A 289 -27.29 18.60 3.18
N LEU A 290 -27.93 17.93 4.16
CA LEU A 290 -29.39 17.82 4.22
C LEU A 290 -30.06 19.19 4.38
N GLN A 291 -29.55 20.06 5.25
CA GLN A 291 -30.04 21.43 5.39
C GLN A 291 -29.96 22.22 4.08
N LYS A 292 -28.87 22.07 3.31
CA LYS A 292 -28.72 22.74 2.01
C LYS A 292 -29.72 22.24 0.97
N VAL A 293 -29.97 20.93 0.94
CA VAL A 293 -30.96 20.33 0.03
C VAL A 293 -32.38 20.79 0.39
N ASP A 294 -32.72 20.84 1.68
CA ASP A 294 -34.04 21.32 2.15
C ASP A 294 -34.25 22.80 1.85
N ILE A 295 -33.23 23.65 1.98
CA ILE A 295 -33.32 25.07 1.61
C ILE A 295 -33.57 25.21 0.12
N LYS A 296 -32.83 24.48 -0.71
CA LYS A 296 -33.00 24.50 -2.17
C LYS A 296 -34.41 24.09 -2.58
N ARG A 297 -34.96 23.02 -2.01
CA ARG A 297 -36.37 22.57 -2.27
C ARG A 297 -37.44 23.53 -1.84
N ARG A 298 -37.14 24.49 -0.97
CA ARG A 298 -38.09 25.55 -0.55
C ARG A 298 -38.01 26.79 -1.40
N THR A 299 -36.95 26.93 -2.20
CA THR A 299 -36.70 28.10 -3.06
C THR A 299 -36.98 27.84 -4.53
N ASP A 300 -37.04 26.57 -4.96
CA ASP A 300 -37.55 26.11 -6.26
C ASP A 300 -39.05 25.82 -6.18
#